data_b607bdc7dcfe6b1bb2ec7d2ab9797b0f
#
_entry.id   b607bdc7dcfe6b1bb2ec7d2ab9797b0f
#
_cell.length_a   1.000
_cell.length_b   1.000
_cell.length_c   1.000
_cell.angle_alpha   90.00
_cell.angle_beta   90.00
_cell.angle_gamma   90.00
#
_symmetry.space_group_name_H-M   'P 1'
#
loop_
_entity.id
_entity.type
_entity.pdbx_description
1 polymer ?
#
loop_
_entity_poly.entity_id
_entity_poly.type
_entity_poly.pdbx_seq_one_letter_code
_entity_poly.pdbx_strand_id
1 'polypeptide(L)'
;LLARELGAGLDLIHVAAPAPMEKLRHLLGELPAEIEQRLVDASRDEMQQLAATLQKHHGVSAACQIAYGPLVEEIALRSAKLAADLLVFGSHGSSFMRHLFLGSTAERLLGHSKLPMLVVKQAAHEAYKTLLVPVDFSASSQRAIATAQAIAPNATLILLHVAALPFEGKLRYACIDESIIARYQSAAIQDAKQALQALQQSAAPNASQLRLEVVTGDPAQCIVQCEQEFDCDLIVIGKHGESLAEDILLGSVTRHVLEESQSDLLISQ
;
A
#
# COMPACT_ATOMS: atom_id res chain seq x y z
N LEU A 1 1.81 14.58 7.83
CA LEU A 1 2.31 13.95 9.05
C LEU A 1 3.57 13.14 8.76
N LEU A 2 3.53 12.10 7.94
CA LEU A 2 4.65 11.21 7.64
C LEU A 2 5.94 11.97 7.23
N ALA A 3 5.85 12.90 6.27
CA ALA A 3 7.00 13.69 5.83
C ALA A 3 7.64 14.49 6.98
N ARG A 4 6.85 15.03 7.89
CA ARG A 4 7.34 15.74 9.08
C ARG A 4 8.06 14.80 10.05
N GLU A 5 7.50 13.62 10.29
CA GLU A 5 8.07 12.66 11.24
C GLU A 5 9.39 12.07 10.77
N LEU A 6 9.48 11.82 9.47
CA LEU A 6 10.69 11.28 8.84
C LEU A 6 11.69 12.36 8.42
N GLY A 7 11.34 13.65 8.53
CA GLY A 7 12.16 14.74 7.99
C GLY A 7 12.33 14.65 6.47
N ALA A 8 11.35 14.08 5.77
CA ALA A 8 11.40 13.82 4.34
C ALA A 8 10.95 15.04 3.51
N GLY A 9 11.52 15.18 2.33
CA GLY A 9 11.02 16.11 1.31
C GLY A 9 9.65 15.69 0.79
N LEU A 10 8.82 16.67 0.41
CA LEU A 10 7.49 16.43 -0.14
C LEU A 10 7.35 17.12 -1.49
N ASP A 11 7.04 16.37 -2.53
CA ASP A 11 6.70 16.87 -3.86
C ASP A 11 5.25 16.55 -4.19
N LEU A 12 4.49 17.56 -4.59
CA LEU A 12 3.13 17.42 -5.09
C LEU A 12 3.18 17.34 -6.62
N ILE A 13 2.66 16.29 -7.19
CA ILE A 13 2.64 16.08 -8.64
C ILE A 13 1.19 16.05 -9.13
N HIS A 14 0.85 16.95 -10.04
CA HIS A 14 -0.38 16.93 -10.80
C HIS A 14 -0.08 16.61 -12.26
N VAL A 15 -0.72 15.59 -12.81
CA VAL A 15 -0.58 15.23 -14.22
C VAL A 15 -1.87 15.60 -14.94
N ALA A 16 -1.82 16.64 -15.77
CA ALA A 16 -2.90 16.98 -16.66
C ALA A 16 -2.94 15.99 -17.83
N ALA A 17 -3.92 15.09 -17.80
CA ALA A 17 -4.07 14.08 -18.85
C ALA A 17 -4.55 14.72 -20.16
N PRO A 18 -3.99 14.37 -21.32
CA PRO A 18 -4.40 14.91 -22.61
C PRO A 18 -5.84 14.53 -23.01
N ALA A 19 -6.29 13.34 -22.58
CA ALA A 19 -7.61 12.84 -23.00
C ALA A 19 -8.83 13.72 -22.63
N PRO A 20 -8.95 14.34 -21.45
CA PRO A 20 -10.00 15.30 -21.17
C PRO A 20 -9.92 16.54 -22.06
N MET A 21 -8.73 17.03 -22.36
CA MET A 21 -8.51 18.17 -23.24
C MET A 21 -8.85 17.84 -24.70
N GLU A 22 -8.45 16.66 -25.17
CA GLU A 22 -8.83 16.17 -26.51
C GLU A 22 -10.34 16.00 -26.65
N LYS A 23 -11.01 15.46 -25.61
CA LYS A 23 -12.47 15.33 -25.58
C LYS A 23 -13.15 16.71 -25.59
N LEU A 24 -12.59 17.67 -24.89
CA LEU A 24 -13.08 19.06 -24.88
C LEU A 24 -12.91 19.69 -26.27
N ARG A 25 -11.74 19.51 -26.90
CA ARG A 25 -11.50 19.96 -28.30
C ARG A 25 -12.45 19.31 -29.30
N HIS A 26 -12.70 17.99 -29.11
CA HIS A 26 -13.64 17.28 -29.99
C HIS A 26 -15.10 17.79 -29.86
N LEU A 27 -15.52 18.15 -28.63
CA LEU A 27 -16.89 18.61 -28.36
C LEU A 27 -17.12 20.10 -28.71
N LEU A 28 -16.11 20.93 -28.49
CA LEU A 28 -16.23 22.40 -28.62
C LEU A 28 -15.52 22.97 -29.87
N GLY A 29 -14.84 22.11 -30.64
CA GLY A 29 -13.95 22.52 -31.72
C GLY A 29 -12.57 22.93 -31.17
N GLU A 30 -11.84 23.77 -31.94
CA GLU A 30 -10.55 24.30 -31.47
C GLU A 30 -10.75 25.12 -30.19
N LEU A 31 -10.17 24.67 -29.10
CA LEU A 31 -10.12 25.45 -27.86
C LEU A 31 -9.14 26.62 -28.04
N PRO A 32 -9.54 27.86 -27.75
CA PRO A 32 -8.60 28.95 -27.71
C PRO A 32 -7.47 28.65 -26.72
N ALA A 33 -6.23 28.92 -27.09
CA ALA A 33 -5.06 28.68 -26.24
C ALA A 33 -5.19 29.32 -24.84
N GLU A 34 -5.94 30.41 -24.75
CA GLU A 34 -6.28 31.08 -23.50
C GLU A 34 -7.09 30.22 -22.53
N ILE A 35 -7.98 29.34 -23.03
CA ILE A 35 -8.76 28.44 -22.17
C ILE A 35 -7.86 27.32 -21.63
N GLU A 36 -7.00 26.77 -22.46
CA GLU A 36 -6.01 25.77 -22.04
C GLU A 36 -5.10 26.35 -20.96
N GLN A 37 -4.59 27.55 -21.17
CA GLN A 37 -3.73 28.25 -20.22
C GLN A 37 -4.45 28.49 -18.88
N ARG A 38 -5.71 28.93 -18.91
CA ARG A 38 -6.50 29.14 -17.69
C ARG A 38 -6.73 27.87 -16.89
N LEU A 39 -6.93 26.73 -17.55
CA LEU A 39 -7.08 25.44 -16.87
C LEU A 39 -5.78 25.01 -16.18
N VAL A 40 -4.66 25.26 -16.85
CA VAL A 40 -3.32 25.02 -16.28
C VAL A 40 -3.06 25.91 -15.07
N ASP A 41 -3.36 27.20 -15.22
CA ASP A 41 -3.13 28.16 -14.15
C ASP A 41 -4.03 27.86 -12.94
N ALA A 42 -5.30 27.47 -13.17
CA ALA A 42 -6.20 27.03 -12.09
C ALA A 42 -5.64 25.80 -11.34
N SER A 43 -5.13 24.79 -12.05
CA SER A 43 -4.51 23.64 -11.41
C SER A 43 -3.25 24.02 -10.62
N ARG A 44 -2.48 24.98 -11.13
CA ARG A 44 -1.28 25.49 -10.43
C ARG A 44 -1.67 26.22 -9.14
N ASP A 45 -2.69 27.06 -9.20
CA ASP A 45 -3.19 27.79 -8.03
C ASP A 45 -3.73 26.84 -6.97
N GLU A 46 -4.48 25.81 -7.33
CA GLU A 46 -4.97 24.78 -6.42
C GLU A 46 -3.81 24.06 -5.72
N MET A 47 -2.77 23.67 -6.47
CA MET A 47 -1.60 23.02 -5.89
C MET A 47 -0.83 23.95 -4.95
N GLN A 48 -0.66 25.22 -5.30
CA GLN A 48 -0.01 26.21 -4.45
C GLN A 48 -0.80 26.46 -3.17
N GLN A 49 -2.13 26.53 -3.25
CA GLN A 49 -2.98 26.63 -2.07
C GLN A 49 -2.86 25.41 -1.17
N LEU A 50 -2.80 24.22 -1.74
CA LEU A 50 -2.57 22.98 -0.98
C LEU A 50 -1.20 23.02 -0.29
N ALA A 51 -0.13 23.38 -1.02
CA ALA A 51 1.20 23.51 -0.44
C ALA A 51 1.27 24.53 0.68
N ALA A 52 0.62 25.70 0.52
CA ALA A 52 0.51 26.72 1.55
C ALA A 52 -0.26 26.22 2.79
N THR A 53 -1.31 25.43 2.56
CA THR A 53 -2.09 24.80 3.64
C THR A 53 -1.25 23.79 4.41
N LEU A 54 -0.48 22.95 3.72
CA LEU A 54 0.43 21.99 4.35
C LEU A 54 1.51 22.69 5.18
N GLN A 55 2.09 23.75 4.64
CA GLN A 55 3.07 24.56 5.37
C GLN A 55 2.47 25.18 6.62
N LYS A 56 1.27 25.76 6.51
CA LYS A 56 0.59 26.45 7.62
C LYS A 56 0.17 25.50 8.73
N HIS A 57 -0.41 24.35 8.38
CA HIS A 57 -1.01 23.43 9.38
C HIS A 57 -0.06 22.34 9.85
N HIS A 58 0.91 21.95 9.03
CA HIS A 58 1.81 20.83 9.33
C HIS A 58 3.28 21.21 9.38
N GLY A 59 3.64 22.45 9.02
CA GLY A 59 5.03 22.90 8.97
C GLY A 59 5.87 22.23 7.89
N VAL A 60 5.23 21.62 6.88
CA VAL A 60 5.90 20.88 5.80
C VAL A 60 5.86 21.72 4.53
N SER A 61 7.04 22.02 4.00
CA SER A 61 7.16 22.65 2.69
C SER A 61 7.02 21.60 1.58
N ALA A 62 6.18 21.90 0.59
CA ALA A 62 5.96 21.00 -0.55
C ALA A 62 6.28 21.73 -1.87
N ALA A 63 7.11 21.10 -2.72
CA ALA A 63 7.31 21.56 -4.08
C ALA A 63 6.14 21.10 -4.97
N CYS A 64 5.70 21.96 -5.91
CA CYS A 64 4.58 21.69 -6.79
C CYS A 64 5.07 21.48 -8.21
N GLN A 65 4.69 20.39 -8.85
CA GLN A 65 5.02 20.09 -10.23
C GLN A 65 3.77 19.74 -11.02
N ILE A 66 3.61 20.40 -12.19
CA ILE A 66 2.59 20.04 -13.15
C ILE A 66 3.26 19.34 -14.33
N ALA A 67 2.75 18.18 -14.68
CA ALA A 67 3.18 17.41 -15.83
C ALA A 67 2.07 17.28 -16.86
N TYR A 68 2.43 17.06 -18.12
CA TYR A 68 1.51 16.85 -19.21
C TYR A 68 1.87 15.56 -19.92
N GLY A 69 0.96 14.65 -20.05
CA GLY A 69 1.19 13.40 -20.76
C GLY A 69 0.44 12.21 -20.17
N PRO A 70 0.82 11.01 -20.57
CA PRO A 70 0.26 9.79 -20.00
C PRO A 70 0.62 9.68 -18.52
N LEU A 71 -0.39 9.52 -17.68
CA LEU A 71 -0.29 9.67 -16.23
C LEU A 71 0.78 8.77 -15.58
N VAL A 72 0.77 7.47 -15.93
CA VAL A 72 1.71 6.50 -15.34
C VAL A 72 3.15 6.80 -15.73
N GLU A 73 3.38 7.16 -16.98
CA GLU A 73 4.69 7.48 -17.54
C GLU A 73 5.25 8.77 -16.92
N GLU A 74 4.42 9.81 -16.79
CA GLU A 74 4.82 11.08 -16.19
C GLU A 74 5.14 10.93 -14.70
N ILE A 75 4.35 10.18 -13.95
CA ILE A 75 4.63 9.90 -12.53
C ILE A 75 5.94 9.12 -12.41
N ALA A 76 6.16 8.08 -13.21
CA ALA A 76 7.38 7.29 -13.19
C ALA A 76 8.62 8.15 -13.52
N LEU A 77 8.52 8.99 -14.57
CA LEU A 77 9.58 9.90 -14.97
C LEU A 77 9.93 10.92 -13.88
N ARG A 78 8.91 11.52 -13.27
CA ARG A 78 9.10 12.53 -12.20
C ARG A 78 9.65 11.89 -10.94
N SER A 79 9.13 10.75 -10.53
CA SER A 79 9.63 10.00 -9.37
C SER A 79 11.10 9.66 -9.52
N ALA A 80 11.51 9.24 -10.73
CA ALA A 80 12.93 8.96 -11.01
C ALA A 80 13.79 10.21 -10.96
N LYS A 81 13.33 11.35 -11.52
CA LYS A 81 14.06 12.65 -11.48
C LYS A 81 14.22 13.18 -10.07
N LEU A 82 13.22 12.98 -9.21
CA LEU A 82 13.22 13.39 -7.81
C LEU A 82 14.00 12.43 -6.91
N ALA A 83 14.41 11.28 -7.43
CA ALA A 83 14.91 10.15 -6.64
C ALA A 83 13.97 9.84 -5.47
N ALA A 84 12.67 9.76 -5.75
CA ALA A 84 11.66 9.53 -4.74
C ALA A 84 11.79 8.13 -4.13
N ASP A 85 11.62 8.04 -2.81
CA ASP A 85 11.66 6.78 -2.06
C ASP A 85 10.26 6.19 -1.86
N LEU A 86 9.22 7.00 -1.96
CA LEU A 86 7.83 6.60 -1.71
C LEU A 86 6.87 7.37 -2.63
N LEU A 87 5.91 6.68 -3.19
CA LEU A 87 4.74 7.28 -3.84
C LEU A 87 3.55 7.25 -2.88
N VAL A 88 2.85 8.38 -2.75
CA VAL A 88 1.65 8.50 -1.91
C VAL A 88 0.48 8.96 -2.75
N PHE A 89 -0.64 8.26 -2.66
CA PHE A 89 -1.88 8.66 -3.33
C PHE A 89 -3.11 8.22 -2.54
N GLY A 90 -4.22 8.93 -2.74
CA GLY A 90 -5.49 8.58 -2.13
C GLY A 90 -6.14 7.37 -2.81
N SER A 91 -6.88 6.59 -2.05
CA SER A 91 -7.67 5.47 -2.57
C SER A 91 -8.81 5.93 -3.49
N HIS A 92 -9.25 7.19 -3.34
CA HIS A 92 -10.36 7.77 -4.10
C HIS A 92 -9.91 9.00 -4.87
N GLY A 93 -10.24 9.06 -6.16
CA GLY A 93 -10.12 10.28 -6.96
C GLY A 93 -11.39 11.16 -6.86
N SER A 94 -11.41 12.28 -7.58
CA SER A 94 -12.56 13.20 -7.66
C SER A 94 -13.84 12.59 -8.24
N SER A 95 -13.81 11.37 -8.75
CA SER A 95 -14.97 10.64 -9.28
C SER A 95 -15.74 9.97 -8.15
N PHE A 96 -16.97 10.41 -7.99
CA PHE A 96 -17.93 10.21 -6.90
C PHE A 96 -18.47 8.77 -6.75
N MET A 97 -17.71 7.72 -6.95
CA MET A 97 -18.17 6.35 -6.67
C MET A 97 -17.56 5.82 -5.37
N ARG A 98 -18.35 5.92 -4.33
CA ARG A 98 -18.09 5.57 -2.93
C ARG A 98 -18.10 4.07 -2.66
N HIS A 99 -17.62 3.20 -3.47
CA HIS A 99 -17.53 1.77 -3.08
C HIS A 99 -16.42 1.04 -3.85
N LEU A 100 -15.43 0.54 -3.11
CA LEU A 100 -14.73 -0.72 -3.33
C LEU A 100 -13.77 -0.87 -4.52
N PHE A 101 -13.37 0.17 -5.24
CA PHE A 101 -12.37 -0.04 -6.30
C PHE A 101 -11.22 0.95 -6.18
N LEU A 102 -10.02 0.42 -6.11
CA LEU A 102 -8.82 1.18 -6.39
C LEU A 102 -9.00 1.81 -7.78
N GLY A 103 -8.82 3.13 -7.89
CA GLY A 103 -8.96 3.80 -9.19
C GLY A 103 -8.01 3.17 -10.22
N SER A 104 -8.46 3.06 -11.46
CA SER A 104 -7.69 2.48 -12.57
C SER A 104 -6.26 3.06 -12.71
N THR A 105 -6.06 4.27 -12.26
CA THR A 105 -4.76 4.94 -12.18
C THR A 105 -3.84 4.30 -11.16
N ALA A 106 -4.34 4.07 -9.95
CA ALA A 106 -3.55 3.48 -8.87
C ALA A 106 -3.20 2.02 -9.19
N GLU A 107 -4.12 1.25 -9.78
CA GLU A 107 -3.81 -0.11 -10.26
C GLU A 107 -2.70 -0.13 -11.32
N ARG A 108 -2.76 0.80 -12.27
CA ARG A 108 -1.73 0.90 -13.32
C ARG A 108 -0.38 1.33 -12.74
N LEU A 109 -0.37 2.26 -11.79
CA LEU A 109 0.84 2.66 -11.09
C LEU A 109 1.44 1.50 -10.28
N LEU A 110 0.61 0.77 -9.53
CA LEU A 110 1.03 -0.42 -8.78
C LEU A 110 1.66 -1.48 -9.68
N GLY A 111 1.11 -1.67 -10.89
CA GLY A 111 1.66 -2.60 -11.87
C GLY A 111 3.04 -2.21 -12.38
N HIS A 112 3.35 -0.93 -12.52
CA HIS A 112 4.53 -0.43 -13.22
C HIS A 112 5.59 0.21 -12.33
N SER A 113 5.25 0.63 -11.10
CA SER A 113 6.21 1.25 -10.20
C SER A 113 7.13 0.23 -9.55
N LYS A 114 8.40 0.63 -9.37
CA LYS A 114 9.40 -0.08 -8.55
C LYS A 114 9.57 0.59 -7.18
N LEU A 115 8.81 1.64 -6.90
CA LEU A 115 8.85 2.33 -5.61
C LEU A 115 7.78 1.78 -4.69
N PRO A 116 8.00 1.74 -3.38
CA PRO A 116 6.94 1.52 -2.40
C PRO A 116 5.80 2.51 -2.61
N MET A 117 4.58 2.06 -2.43
CA MET A 117 3.38 2.85 -2.71
C MET A 117 2.43 2.84 -1.52
N LEU A 118 2.18 4.02 -0.95
CA LEU A 118 1.23 4.22 0.13
C LEU A 118 -0.12 4.65 -0.43
N VAL A 119 -1.11 3.82 -0.23
CA VAL A 119 -2.52 4.10 -0.55
C VAL A 119 -3.18 4.62 0.71
N VAL A 120 -3.51 5.90 0.74
CA VAL A 120 -4.16 6.55 1.87
C VAL A 120 -5.67 6.42 1.73
N LYS A 121 -6.31 5.84 2.72
CA LYS A 121 -7.76 5.62 2.78
C LYS A 121 -8.44 6.49 3.82
N GLN A 122 -7.71 6.86 4.86
CA GLN A 122 -8.22 7.61 6.00
C GLN A 122 -7.61 9.01 6.07
N ALA A 123 -8.34 9.93 6.71
CA ALA A 123 -7.78 11.23 7.03
C ALA A 123 -6.69 11.08 8.10
N ALA A 124 -5.52 11.64 7.84
CA ALA A 124 -4.40 11.56 8.78
C ALA A 124 -4.65 12.44 10.00
N HIS A 125 -4.81 11.85 11.17
CA HIS A 125 -4.99 12.52 12.45
C HIS A 125 -3.73 12.48 13.32
N GLU A 126 -3.00 11.37 13.28
CA GLU A 126 -1.81 11.11 14.07
C GLU A 126 -0.82 10.21 13.30
N ALA A 127 0.36 9.99 13.90
CA ALA A 127 1.34 9.04 13.39
C ALA A 127 0.79 7.61 13.43
N TYR A 128 1.29 6.77 12.55
CA TYR A 128 1.00 5.34 12.61
C TYR A 128 1.53 4.73 13.92
N LYS A 129 0.68 4.03 14.65
CA LYS A 129 0.98 3.42 15.95
C LYS A 129 1.06 1.90 15.90
N THR A 130 0.20 1.29 15.09
CA THR A 130 0.07 -0.17 14.96
C THR A 130 0.13 -0.58 13.51
N LEU A 131 1.18 -1.29 13.13
CA LEU A 131 1.40 -1.78 11.78
C LEU A 131 1.21 -3.29 11.70
N LEU A 132 0.35 -3.73 10.76
CA LEU A 132 0.21 -5.13 10.41
C LEU A 132 1.10 -5.47 9.21
N VAL A 133 1.97 -6.45 9.37
CA VAL A 133 2.87 -6.90 8.30
C VAL A 133 2.61 -8.39 8.03
N PRO A 134 1.75 -8.71 7.05
CA PRO A 134 1.56 -10.07 6.61
C PRO A 134 2.82 -10.64 5.97
N VAL A 135 3.21 -11.84 6.37
CA VAL A 135 4.45 -12.48 5.91
C VAL A 135 4.20 -13.91 5.43
N ASP A 136 4.84 -14.25 4.32
CA ASP A 136 4.86 -15.59 3.72
C ASP A 136 6.27 -16.19 3.64
N PHE A 137 7.22 -15.60 4.36
CA PHE A 137 8.65 -15.94 4.41
C PHE A 137 9.44 -15.67 3.12
N SER A 138 8.82 -15.10 2.10
CA SER A 138 9.50 -14.68 0.87
C SER A 138 10.45 -13.49 1.10
N ALA A 139 11.31 -13.21 0.12
CA ALA A 139 12.13 -11.99 0.12
C ALA A 139 11.27 -10.71 0.12
N SER A 140 10.06 -10.77 -0.44
CA SER A 140 9.09 -9.68 -0.43
C SER A 140 8.62 -9.35 1.00
N SER A 141 8.37 -10.39 1.82
CA SER A 141 8.04 -10.21 3.25
C SER A 141 9.17 -9.52 4.03
N GLN A 142 10.42 -9.86 3.75
CA GLN A 142 11.56 -9.19 4.40
C GLN A 142 11.65 -7.71 4.03
N ARG A 143 11.41 -7.38 2.75
CA ARG A 143 11.34 -5.98 2.31
C ARG A 143 10.17 -5.22 2.93
N ALA A 144 9.02 -5.88 3.07
CA ALA A 144 7.86 -5.28 3.73
C ALA A 144 8.16 -4.94 5.19
N ILE A 145 8.83 -5.83 5.94
CA ILE A 145 9.28 -5.57 7.32
C ILE A 145 10.24 -4.36 7.37
N ALA A 146 11.24 -4.34 6.50
CA ALA A 146 12.19 -3.23 6.44
C ALA A 146 11.50 -1.90 6.10
N THR A 147 10.56 -1.92 5.17
CA THR A 147 9.76 -0.75 4.79
C THR A 147 8.88 -0.28 5.94
N ALA A 148 8.24 -1.20 6.67
CA ALA A 148 7.43 -0.88 7.84
C ALA A 148 8.26 -0.17 8.93
N GLN A 149 9.45 -0.68 9.23
CA GLN A 149 10.36 -0.08 10.20
C GLN A 149 10.87 1.30 9.76
N ALA A 150 11.11 1.49 8.46
CA ALA A 150 11.55 2.78 7.92
C ALA A 150 10.45 3.84 7.99
N ILE A 151 9.20 3.46 7.72
CA ILE A 151 8.05 4.38 7.68
C ILE A 151 7.58 4.75 9.10
N ALA A 152 7.58 3.83 10.04
CA ALA A 152 7.09 4.07 11.39
C ALA A 152 7.98 3.38 12.43
N PRO A 153 9.18 3.92 12.69
CA PRO A 153 10.20 3.27 13.54
C PRO A 153 9.77 3.12 15.01
N ASN A 154 8.79 3.88 15.46
CA ASN A 154 8.30 3.86 16.83
C ASN A 154 6.96 3.12 17.00
N ALA A 155 6.41 2.58 15.93
CA ALA A 155 5.14 1.87 15.96
C ALA A 155 5.29 0.43 16.46
N THR A 156 4.20 -0.12 16.96
CA THR A 156 4.09 -1.56 17.23
C THR A 156 3.99 -2.31 15.91
N LEU A 157 4.89 -3.23 15.64
CA LEU A 157 4.83 -4.14 14.50
C LEU A 157 4.13 -5.44 14.88
N ILE A 158 3.13 -5.84 14.10
CA ILE A 158 2.48 -7.14 14.20
C ILE A 158 2.88 -7.95 12.95
N LEU A 159 3.76 -8.93 13.10
CA LEU A 159 4.08 -9.86 12.03
C LEU A 159 3.03 -10.97 12.02
N LEU A 160 2.22 -11.03 10.98
CA LEU A 160 1.17 -12.00 10.83
C LEU A 160 1.54 -13.04 9.77
N HIS A 161 1.55 -14.31 10.16
CA HIS A 161 1.62 -15.41 9.20
C HIS A 161 0.32 -16.22 9.21
N VAL A 162 -0.23 -16.48 8.04
CA VAL A 162 -1.37 -17.36 7.86
C VAL A 162 -0.85 -18.75 7.47
N ALA A 163 -0.85 -19.68 8.42
CA ALA A 163 -0.34 -21.01 8.19
C ALA A 163 -1.25 -21.79 7.25
N ALA A 164 -0.68 -22.23 6.13
CA ALA A 164 -1.37 -23.10 5.21
C ALA A 164 -1.55 -24.49 5.82
N LEU A 165 -2.74 -25.06 5.69
CA LEU A 165 -3.06 -26.42 6.09
C LEU A 165 -3.39 -27.27 4.84
N PRO A 166 -2.39 -27.53 3.97
CA PRO A 166 -2.62 -28.32 2.76
C PRO A 166 -3.10 -29.71 3.19
N PHE A 167 -4.04 -30.26 2.42
CA PHE A 167 -4.67 -31.57 2.68
C PHE A 167 -5.69 -31.66 3.82
N GLU A 168 -5.93 -30.62 4.64
CA GLU A 168 -6.94 -30.69 5.71
C GLU A 168 -8.31 -31.12 5.16
N GLY A 169 -8.78 -30.52 4.07
CA GLY A 169 -10.02 -30.90 3.41
C GLY A 169 -10.03 -32.35 2.92
N LYS A 170 -8.89 -32.86 2.45
CA LYS A 170 -8.76 -34.27 2.03
C LYS A 170 -8.76 -35.22 3.21
N LEU A 171 -8.12 -34.83 4.31
CA LEU A 171 -8.14 -35.61 5.55
C LEU A 171 -9.56 -35.72 6.13
N ARG A 172 -10.32 -34.62 6.13
CA ARG A 172 -11.74 -34.62 6.53
C ARG A 172 -12.61 -35.45 5.59
N TYR A 173 -12.40 -35.31 4.27
CA TYR A 173 -13.12 -36.13 3.28
C TYR A 173 -12.84 -37.62 3.42
N ALA A 174 -11.62 -38.00 3.76
CA ALA A 174 -11.23 -39.38 4.01
C ALA A 174 -11.67 -39.91 5.40
N CYS A 175 -12.48 -39.15 6.14
CA CYS A 175 -12.96 -39.49 7.47
C CYS A 175 -11.83 -39.86 8.44
N ILE A 176 -10.69 -39.19 8.33
CA ILE A 176 -9.58 -39.35 9.27
C ILE A 176 -10.00 -38.79 10.63
N ASP A 177 -9.54 -39.48 11.69
CA ASP A 177 -9.86 -39.11 13.06
C ASP A 177 -9.48 -37.65 13.37
N GLU A 178 -10.41 -36.93 14.02
CA GLU A 178 -10.21 -35.50 14.37
C GLU A 178 -8.98 -35.28 15.24
N SER A 179 -8.58 -36.25 16.07
CA SER A 179 -7.37 -36.14 16.85
C SER A 179 -6.09 -36.10 16.02
N ILE A 180 -6.08 -36.78 14.87
CA ILE A 180 -4.99 -36.76 13.91
C ILE A 180 -4.97 -35.42 13.18
N ILE A 181 -6.14 -34.91 12.78
CA ILE A 181 -6.28 -33.59 12.13
C ILE A 181 -5.80 -32.49 13.09
N ALA A 182 -6.21 -32.51 14.35
CA ALA A 182 -5.80 -31.57 15.37
C ALA A 182 -4.27 -31.59 15.63
N ARG A 183 -3.68 -32.77 15.62
CA ARG A 183 -2.21 -32.91 15.73
C ARG A 183 -1.50 -32.32 14.51
N TYR A 184 -2.02 -32.55 13.31
CA TYR A 184 -1.49 -31.96 12.09
C TYR A 184 -1.54 -30.42 12.13
N GLN A 185 -2.71 -29.85 12.49
CA GLN A 185 -2.88 -28.42 12.66
C GLN A 185 -1.91 -27.83 13.69
N SER A 186 -1.80 -28.48 14.87
CA SER A 186 -0.91 -28.04 15.95
C SER A 186 0.56 -28.06 15.51
N ALA A 187 0.99 -29.08 14.79
CA ALA A 187 2.35 -29.17 14.25
C ALA A 187 2.61 -28.05 13.23
N ALA A 188 1.70 -27.83 12.27
CA ALA A 188 1.85 -26.79 11.27
C ALA A 188 1.92 -25.38 11.90
N ILE A 189 1.09 -25.11 12.91
CA ILE A 189 1.14 -23.83 13.65
C ILE A 189 2.47 -23.69 14.40
N GLN A 190 2.98 -24.76 14.99
CA GLN A 190 4.25 -24.73 15.72
C GLN A 190 5.43 -24.48 14.78
N ASP A 191 5.45 -25.13 13.63
CA ASP A 191 6.48 -24.91 12.60
C ASP A 191 6.42 -23.45 12.08
N ALA A 192 5.23 -22.94 11.82
CA ALA A 192 5.04 -21.56 11.40
C ALA A 192 5.50 -20.55 12.46
N LYS A 193 5.24 -20.81 13.75
CA LYS A 193 5.75 -19.97 14.85
C LYS A 193 7.27 -19.95 14.92
N GLN A 194 7.93 -21.09 14.75
CA GLN A 194 9.40 -21.17 14.71
C GLN A 194 9.96 -20.39 13.50
N ALA A 195 9.37 -20.54 12.32
CA ALA A 195 9.77 -19.81 11.14
C ALA A 195 9.59 -18.29 11.31
N LEU A 196 8.47 -17.87 11.93
CA LEU A 196 8.19 -16.47 12.20
C LEU A 196 9.18 -15.87 13.23
N GLN A 197 9.57 -16.62 14.24
CA GLN A 197 10.62 -16.24 15.20
C GLN A 197 11.99 -16.09 14.52
N ALA A 198 12.33 -17.00 13.62
CA ALA A 198 13.58 -16.92 12.85
C ALA A 198 13.59 -15.68 11.92
N LEU A 199 12.45 -15.41 11.26
CA LEU A 199 12.29 -14.21 10.45
C LEU A 199 12.43 -12.93 11.28
N GLN A 200 11.82 -12.87 12.46
CA GLN A 200 11.98 -11.75 13.39
C GLN A 200 13.44 -11.49 13.71
N GLN A 201 14.18 -12.52 14.09
CA GLN A 201 15.59 -12.39 14.46
C GLN A 201 16.47 -11.87 13.32
N SER A 202 16.12 -12.22 12.08
CA SER A 202 16.88 -11.80 10.90
C SER A 202 16.47 -10.43 10.38
N ALA A 203 15.17 -10.13 10.31
CA ALA A 203 14.62 -8.96 9.66
C ALA A 203 14.26 -7.81 10.60
N ALA A 204 13.98 -8.09 11.88
CA ALA A 204 13.56 -7.08 12.86
C ALA A 204 14.22 -7.29 14.24
N PRO A 205 15.57 -7.44 14.35
CA PRO A 205 16.23 -7.78 15.60
C PRO A 205 16.08 -6.70 16.68
N ASN A 206 15.90 -5.45 16.29
CA ASN A 206 15.87 -4.29 17.16
C ASN A 206 14.47 -3.67 17.32
N ALA A 207 13.42 -4.34 16.83
CA ALA A 207 12.06 -3.81 16.98
C ALA A 207 11.69 -3.77 18.47
N SER A 208 11.47 -2.56 18.98
CA SER A 208 11.20 -2.33 20.42
C SER A 208 9.81 -2.81 20.84
N GLN A 209 8.87 -2.82 19.91
CA GLN A 209 7.50 -3.29 20.11
C GLN A 209 7.14 -4.19 18.94
N LEU A 210 7.14 -5.50 19.17
CA LEU A 210 6.87 -6.49 18.15
C LEU A 210 5.99 -7.61 18.69
N ARG A 211 4.96 -7.94 17.93
CA ARG A 211 4.04 -9.04 18.18
C ARG A 211 4.11 -10.04 17.03
N LEU A 212 4.09 -11.33 17.35
CA LEU A 212 4.09 -12.42 16.38
C LEU A 212 2.75 -13.12 16.44
N GLU A 213 2.05 -13.16 15.31
CA GLU A 213 0.75 -13.81 15.20
C GLU A 213 0.78 -14.89 14.12
N VAL A 214 0.24 -16.06 14.46
CA VAL A 214 0.05 -17.17 13.52
C VAL A 214 -1.41 -17.59 13.59
N VAL A 215 -2.09 -17.48 12.47
CA VAL A 215 -3.49 -17.87 12.30
C VAL A 215 -3.61 -18.90 11.18
N THR A 216 -4.78 -19.51 11.03
CA THR A 216 -5.09 -20.44 9.94
C THR A 216 -6.35 -19.98 9.22
N GLY A 217 -6.39 -20.13 7.91
CA GLY A 217 -7.54 -19.73 7.11
C GLY A 217 -7.17 -19.22 5.73
N ASP A 218 -8.08 -18.45 5.15
CA ASP A 218 -7.81 -17.71 3.91
C ASP A 218 -6.91 -16.51 4.23
N PRO A 219 -5.76 -16.36 3.58
CA PRO A 219 -4.80 -15.31 3.91
C PRO A 219 -5.40 -13.90 3.85
N ALA A 220 -6.18 -13.60 2.80
CA ALA A 220 -6.72 -12.26 2.62
C ALA A 220 -7.76 -11.92 3.70
N GLN A 221 -8.65 -12.86 4.00
CA GLN A 221 -9.65 -12.70 5.06
C GLN A 221 -8.99 -12.58 6.44
N CYS A 222 -8.02 -13.42 6.75
CA CYS A 222 -7.31 -13.37 8.02
C CYS A 222 -6.58 -12.03 8.23
N ILE A 223 -5.98 -11.46 7.17
CA ILE A 223 -5.31 -10.16 7.25
C ILE A 223 -6.33 -9.06 7.59
N VAL A 224 -7.47 -9.01 6.90
CA VAL A 224 -8.51 -8.01 7.16
C VAL A 224 -9.15 -8.18 8.56
N GLN A 225 -9.31 -9.41 9.02
CA GLN A 225 -9.81 -9.67 10.38
C GLN A 225 -8.80 -9.21 11.45
N CYS A 226 -7.51 -9.52 11.28
CA CYS A 226 -6.47 -9.09 12.20
C CYS A 226 -6.27 -7.57 12.20
N GLU A 227 -6.42 -6.91 11.04
CA GLU A 227 -6.44 -5.45 10.95
C GLU A 227 -7.46 -4.85 11.92
N GLN A 228 -8.68 -5.37 11.91
CA GLN A 228 -9.78 -4.90 12.75
C GLN A 228 -9.58 -5.30 14.22
N GLU A 229 -9.13 -6.52 14.48
CA GLU A 229 -8.93 -7.05 15.84
C GLU A 229 -7.87 -6.26 16.61
N PHE A 230 -6.79 -5.85 15.92
CA PHE A 230 -5.67 -5.14 16.54
C PHE A 230 -5.72 -3.63 16.34
N ASP A 231 -6.80 -3.10 15.77
CA ASP A 231 -6.98 -1.67 15.47
C ASP A 231 -5.74 -1.11 14.74
N CYS A 232 -5.39 -1.74 13.62
CA CYS A 232 -4.21 -1.37 12.87
C CYS A 232 -4.43 -0.09 12.07
N ASP A 233 -3.43 0.79 12.06
CA ASP A 233 -3.46 2.05 11.29
C ASP A 233 -2.96 1.85 9.86
N LEU A 234 -2.04 0.90 9.67
CA LEU A 234 -1.34 0.66 8.42
C LEU A 234 -1.09 -0.83 8.21
N ILE A 235 -1.44 -1.34 7.03
CA ILE A 235 -0.99 -2.65 6.58
C ILE A 235 0.22 -2.45 5.66
N VAL A 236 1.32 -3.15 5.91
CA VAL A 236 2.50 -3.15 5.03
C VAL A 236 2.66 -4.52 4.41
N ILE A 237 2.45 -4.63 3.11
CA ILE A 237 2.40 -5.91 2.41
C ILE A 237 3.31 -5.90 1.18
N GLY A 238 3.89 -7.06 0.84
CA GLY A 238 4.63 -7.23 -0.39
C GLY A 238 3.73 -7.15 -1.63
N LYS A 239 4.27 -6.70 -2.74
CA LYS A 239 3.54 -6.67 -4.01
C LYS A 239 3.14 -8.07 -4.48
N HIS A 240 4.01 -9.05 -4.26
CA HIS A 240 3.83 -10.46 -4.62
C HIS A 240 4.23 -11.37 -3.47
N GLY A 241 3.63 -12.55 -3.40
CA GLY A 241 4.05 -13.63 -2.52
C GLY A 241 5.00 -14.61 -3.21
N GLU A 242 5.24 -15.75 -2.56
CA GLU A 242 6.17 -16.80 -3.00
C GLU A 242 5.91 -17.39 -4.40
N SER A 243 4.68 -17.35 -4.88
CA SER A 243 4.22 -18.15 -6.02
C SER A 243 4.20 -17.44 -7.38
N LEU A 244 4.56 -16.15 -7.45
CA LEU A 244 4.45 -15.39 -8.71
C LEU A 244 5.81 -14.94 -9.22
N ALA A 245 6.14 -15.43 -10.42
CA ALA A 245 7.19 -14.89 -11.25
C ALA A 245 6.75 -13.52 -11.80
N GLU A 246 7.49 -12.53 -11.39
CA GLU A 246 7.86 -11.26 -12.01
C GLU A 246 6.83 -10.38 -12.76
N ASP A 247 6.82 -9.17 -12.34
CA ASP A 247 6.88 -7.86 -12.98
C ASP A 247 5.59 -7.08 -13.27
N ILE A 248 4.40 -7.62 -13.39
CA ILE A 248 3.30 -6.79 -13.90
C ILE A 248 2.01 -6.83 -13.06
N LEU A 249 1.76 -7.87 -12.30
CA LEU A 249 0.49 -8.04 -11.60
C LEU A 249 0.64 -7.96 -10.08
N LEU A 250 -0.32 -7.33 -9.44
CA LEU A 250 -0.49 -7.36 -8.00
C LEU A 250 -0.93 -8.76 -7.57
N GLY A 251 -0.34 -9.31 -6.50
CA GLY A 251 -0.73 -10.60 -5.94
C GLY A 251 -2.21 -10.62 -5.54
N SER A 252 -2.85 -11.79 -5.62
CA SER A 252 -4.27 -11.94 -5.28
C SER A 252 -4.61 -11.52 -3.86
N VAL A 253 -3.77 -11.89 -2.90
CA VAL A 253 -3.92 -11.49 -1.48
C VAL A 253 -3.80 -9.98 -1.34
N THR A 254 -2.76 -9.38 -1.91
CA THR A 254 -2.53 -7.92 -1.84
C THR A 254 -3.69 -7.15 -2.48
N ARG A 255 -4.21 -7.64 -3.61
CA ARG A 255 -5.39 -7.04 -4.25
C ARG A 255 -6.61 -7.09 -3.34
N HIS A 256 -6.92 -8.25 -2.78
CA HIS A 256 -8.08 -8.42 -1.90
C HIS A 256 -7.97 -7.55 -0.63
N VAL A 257 -6.79 -7.53 0.00
CA VAL A 257 -6.53 -6.65 1.16
C VAL A 257 -6.68 -5.18 0.77
N LEU A 258 -6.22 -4.79 -0.42
CA LEU A 258 -6.38 -3.43 -0.91
C LEU A 258 -7.86 -3.03 -1.08
N GLU A 259 -8.69 -3.96 -1.51
CA GLU A 259 -10.13 -3.76 -1.72
C GLU A 259 -10.91 -3.73 -0.39
N GLU A 260 -10.60 -4.61 0.55
CA GLU A 260 -11.43 -4.87 1.73
C GLU A 260 -10.95 -4.15 3.00
N SER A 261 -9.65 -3.84 3.13
CA SER A 261 -9.12 -3.20 4.33
C SER A 261 -9.61 -1.76 4.47
N GLN A 262 -9.73 -1.29 5.71
CA GLN A 262 -10.10 0.08 6.04
C GLN A 262 -8.91 0.96 6.36
N SER A 263 -7.82 0.37 6.83
CA SER A 263 -6.55 1.05 7.13
C SER A 263 -5.85 1.48 5.85
N ASP A 264 -4.90 2.39 6.00
CA ASP A 264 -3.96 2.72 4.94
C ASP A 264 -3.16 1.47 4.53
N LEU A 265 -2.74 1.40 3.28
CA LEU A 265 -2.01 0.25 2.75
C LEU A 265 -0.70 0.68 2.10
N LEU A 266 0.41 0.16 2.60
CA LEU A 266 1.74 0.34 2.01
C LEU A 266 2.16 -0.94 1.29
N ILE A 267 2.33 -0.83 -0.02
CA ILE A 267 2.78 -1.92 -0.87
C ILE A 267 4.28 -1.79 -1.09
N SER A 268 5.02 -2.71 -0.52
CA SER A 268 6.48 -2.85 -0.68
C SER A 268 6.80 -3.52 -2.02
N GLN A 269 7.88 -3.08 -2.68
CA GLN A 269 8.30 -3.59 -4.01
C GLN A 269 9.41 -4.64 -3.89
#